data_1aad9d4bfc700af1286361792e62c0da
#
_entry.id   1aad9d4bfc700af1286361792e62c0da
#
_cell.length_a   1.000
_cell.length_b   1.000
_cell.length_c   1.000
_cell.angle_alpha   90.00
_cell.angle_beta   90.00
_cell.angle_gamma   90.00
#
_symmetry.space_group_name_H-M   'P 1'
#
loop_
_entity.id
_entity.type
_entity.pdbx_description
1 polymer ?
#
loop_
_entity_poly.entity_id
_entity_poly.type
_entity_poly.pdbx_seq_one_letter_code
_entity_poly.pdbx_strand_id
1 'polypeptide(L)'
;IDKNSRYIGGAILPGLRVSLDSMSSNTAQLPRISLDTPKKVIGKNTVDCMRSGVIFGNAAMIDGMLSRIEEELGGPATVIATGGIAKAVLPLCMRKINNK
;
A
#
# COMPACT_ATOMS: atom_id res chain seq x y z
N ILE A 1 -3.31 10.05 15.54
CA ILE A 1 -2.96 10.90 16.69
C ILE A 1 -3.63 12.26 16.52
N ASP A 2 -4.31 12.72 17.53
CA ASP A 2 -5.02 14.00 17.46
C ASP A 2 -4.09 15.19 17.76
N LYS A 3 -4.65 16.41 17.72
CA LYS A 3 -3.88 17.64 17.95
C LYS A 3 -3.31 17.74 19.37
N ASN A 4 -3.80 16.91 20.29
CA ASN A 4 -3.31 16.85 21.66
C ASN A 4 -2.32 15.70 21.87
N SER A 5 -1.79 15.15 20.79
CA SER A 5 -0.82 14.05 20.78
C SER A 5 -1.35 12.75 21.39
N ARG A 6 -2.67 12.54 21.33
CA ARG A 6 -3.29 11.33 21.84
C ARG A 6 -3.54 10.33 20.71
N TYR A 7 -3.27 9.07 20.99
CA TYR A 7 -3.59 7.99 20.07
C TYR A 7 -5.11 7.74 20.13
N ILE A 8 -5.76 7.91 18.97
CA ILE A 8 -7.23 7.83 18.91
C ILE A 8 -7.73 6.54 18.24
N GLY A 9 -6.82 5.70 17.76
CA GLY A 9 -7.20 4.45 17.16
C GLY A 9 -6.46 4.22 15.84
N GLY A 10 -6.84 3.20 15.12
CA GLY A 10 -6.17 2.88 13.87
C GLY A 10 -6.86 1.76 13.10
N ALA A 11 -6.25 1.36 12.02
CA ALA A 11 -6.67 0.24 11.20
C ALA A 11 -5.45 -0.62 10.89
N ILE A 12 -5.65 -1.93 10.83
CA ILE A 12 -4.59 -2.87 10.51
C ILE A 12 -4.94 -3.54 9.18
N LEU A 13 -4.03 -3.45 8.23
CA LEU A 13 -4.23 -3.98 6.91
C LEU A 13 -3.09 -4.94 6.54
N PRO A 14 -3.36 -5.96 5.71
CA PRO A 14 -2.28 -6.79 5.19
C PRO A 14 -1.35 -5.94 4.35
N GLY A 15 -0.06 -5.98 4.70
CA GLY A 15 0.93 -5.16 4.03
C GLY A 15 1.42 -5.78 2.74
N LEU A 16 2.35 -5.08 2.09
CA LEU A 16 2.93 -5.49 0.82
C LEU A 16 3.61 -6.86 0.93
N ARG A 17 4.41 -7.08 1.97
CA ARG A 17 5.11 -8.35 2.16
C ARG A 17 4.15 -9.52 2.35
N VAL A 18 3.11 -9.31 3.16
CA VAL A 18 2.11 -10.35 3.40
C VAL A 18 1.36 -10.69 2.11
N SER A 19 1.03 -9.67 1.32
CA SER A 19 0.36 -9.87 0.03
C SER A 19 1.22 -10.67 -0.94
N LEU A 20 2.50 -10.33 -1.02
CA LEU A 20 3.46 -11.06 -1.87
C LEU A 20 3.61 -12.52 -1.44
N ASP A 21 3.83 -12.72 -0.14
CA ASP A 21 4.05 -14.05 0.40
C ASP A 21 2.81 -14.93 0.22
N SER A 22 1.63 -14.36 0.42
CA SER A 22 0.37 -15.07 0.21
C SER A 22 0.22 -15.53 -1.24
N MET A 23 0.49 -14.65 -2.19
CA MET A 23 0.40 -14.99 -3.60
C MET A 23 1.43 -16.04 -4.02
N SER A 24 2.65 -15.93 -3.51
CA SER A 24 3.74 -16.83 -3.90
C SER A 24 3.69 -18.16 -3.18
N SER A 25 3.25 -18.19 -1.92
CA SER A 25 3.29 -19.39 -1.08
C SER A 25 2.09 -20.30 -1.26
N ASN A 26 0.91 -19.72 -1.50
CA ASN A 26 -0.34 -20.47 -1.53
C ASN A 26 -0.71 -20.96 -2.92
N THR A 27 0.06 -20.59 -3.93
CA THR A 27 -0.21 -20.99 -5.31
C THR A 27 1.10 -21.48 -5.91
N ALA A 28 1.29 -22.80 -5.87
CA ALA A 28 2.55 -23.45 -6.30
C ALA A 28 2.95 -23.12 -7.73
N GLN A 29 2.01 -22.73 -8.58
CA GLN A 29 2.25 -22.46 -9.99
C GLN A 29 2.62 -21.00 -10.28
N LEU A 30 2.48 -20.10 -9.28
CA LEU A 30 2.81 -18.71 -9.48
C LEU A 30 4.25 -18.44 -9.03
N PRO A 31 5.04 -17.77 -9.86
CA PRO A 31 6.43 -17.50 -9.51
C PRO A 31 6.53 -16.45 -8.42
N ARG A 32 7.67 -16.46 -7.72
CA ARG A 32 8.01 -15.35 -6.85
C ARG A 32 8.23 -14.10 -7.69
N ILE A 33 7.68 -12.98 -7.24
CA ILE A 33 7.82 -11.73 -7.96
C ILE A 33 8.66 -10.75 -7.15
N SER A 34 9.38 -9.89 -7.87
CA SER A 34 10.14 -8.83 -7.26
C SER A 34 9.23 -7.64 -6.95
N LEU A 35 9.74 -6.70 -6.15
CA LEU A 35 9.04 -5.46 -5.82
C LEU A 35 9.27 -4.35 -6.85
N ASP A 36 9.77 -4.70 -8.03
CA ASP A 36 9.96 -3.72 -9.09
C ASP A 36 8.62 -3.15 -9.54
N THR A 37 8.58 -1.84 -9.72
CA THR A 37 7.36 -1.17 -10.16
C THR A 37 7.01 -1.57 -11.59
N PRO A 38 5.81 -2.08 -11.82
CA PRO A 38 5.38 -2.39 -13.20
C PRO A 38 5.17 -1.10 -13.98
N LYS A 39 5.32 -1.18 -15.29
CA LYS A 39 5.18 -0.02 -16.16
C LYS A 39 3.73 0.39 -16.35
N LYS A 40 2.82 -0.57 -16.27
CA LYS A 40 1.38 -0.35 -16.50
C LYS A 40 0.56 -1.10 -15.46
N VAL A 41 -0.63 -0.57 -15.19
CA VAL A 41 -1.56 -1.21 -14.26
C VAL A 41 -2.11 -2.51 -14.85
N ILE A 42 -2.41 -2.52 -16.14
CA ILE A 42 -2.93 -3.72 -16.80
C ILE A 42 -1.76 -4.61 -17.20
N GLY A 43 -1.62 -5.72 -16.47
CA GLY A 43 -0.59 -6.71 -16.78
C GLY A 43 -1.00 -7.59 -17.97
N LYS A 44 -0.01 -8.01 -18.74
CA LYS A 44 -0.23 -8.86 -19.92
C LYS A 44 0.29 -10.28 -19.75
N ASN A 45 0.94 -10.57 -18.64
CA ASN A 45 1.42 -11.90 -18.30
C ASN A 45 1.27 -12.11 -16.79
N THR A 46 1.45 -13.34 -16.33
CA THR A 46 1.21 -13.70 -14.94
C THR A 46 2.05 -12.86 -13.97
N VAL A 47 3.32 -12.69 -14.25
CA VAL A 47 4.22 -11.93 -13.35
C VAL A 47 3.79 -10.48 -13.28
N ASP A 48 3.52 -9.84 -14.40
CA ASP A 48 3.09 -8.45 -14.43
C ASP A 48 1.72 -8.27 -13.80
N CYS A 49 0.81 -9.22 -13.98
CA CYS A 49 -0.50 -9.17 -13.32
C CYS A 49 -0.38 -9.24 -11.81
N MET A 50 0.46 -10.14 -11.30
CA MET A 50 0.70 -10.26 -9.86
C MET A 50 1.36 -9.00 -9.30
N ARG A 51 2.38 -8.51 -9.98
CA ARG A 51 3.11 -7.33 -9.57
C ARG A 51 2.22 -6.10 -9.55
N SER A 52 1.40 -5.92 -10.58
CA SER A 52 0.45 -4.83 -10.65
C SER A 52 -0.54 -4.86 -9.48
N GLY A 53 -1.13 -6.02 -9.23
CA GLY A 53 -2.10 -6.16 -8.16
C GLY A 53 -1.51 -5.88 -6.78
N VAL A 54 -0.30 -6.39 -6.53
CA VAL A 54 0.35 -6.18 -5.23
C VAL A 54 0.78 -4.72 -5.07
N ILE A 55 1.48 -4.17 -6.05
CA ILE A 55 2.08 -2.83 -5.91
C ILE A 55 1.05 -1.72 -6.09
N PHE A 56 0.35 -1.69 -7.21
CA PHE A 56 -0.69 -0.68 -7.42
C PHE A 56 -1.88 -0.89 -6.50
N GLY A 57 -2.21 -2.15 -6.18
CA GLY A 57 -3.28 -2.46 -5.25
C GLY A 57 -2.99 -1.93 -3.84
N ASN A 58 -1.76 -2.08 -3.37
CA ASN A 58 -1.37 -1.53 -2.07
C ASN A 58 -1.35 0.01 -2.08
N ALA A 59 -0.90 0.63 -3.16
CA ALA A 59 -0.97 2.09 -3.28
C ALA A 59 -2.42 2.58 -3.22
N ALA A 60 -3.30 1.92 -3.96
CA ALA A 60 -4.72 2.27 -3.98
C ALA A 60 -5.37 2.06 -2.60
N MET A 61 -4.98 1.01 -1.90
CA MET A 61 -5.46 0.74 -0.55
C MET A 61 -5.07 1.86 0.41
N ILE A 62 -3.82 2.30 0.35
CA ILE A 62 -3.34 3.40 1.17
C ILE A 62 -4.12 4.67 0.87
N ASP A 63 -4.23 5.05 -0.41
CA ASP A 63 -4.97 6.25 -0.81
C ASP A 63 -6.43 6.19 -0.36
N GLY A 64 -7.08 5.06 -0.56
CA GLY A 64 -8.48 4.89 -0.18
C GLY A 64 -8.70 4.95 1.32
N MET A 65 -7.82 4.32 2.09
CA MET A 65 -7.92 4.34 3.55
C MET A 65 -7.66 5.74 4.11
N LEU A 66 -6.70 6.46 3.55
CA LEU A 66 -6.43 7.84 3.98
C LEU A 66 -7.65 8.73 3.74
N SER A 67 -8.30 8.58 2.61
CA SER A 67 -9.51 9.35 2.30
C SER A 67 -10.63 9.04 3.29
N ARG A 68 -10.83 7.78 3.63
CA ARG A 68 -11.86 7.38 4.58
C ARG A 68 -11.58 7.88 5.99
N ILE A 69 -10.32 7.83 6.40
CA ILE A 69 -9.90 8.31 7.71
C ILE A 69 -10.12 9.82 7.82
N GLU A 70 -9.72 10.57 6.79
CA GLU A 70 -9.91 12.02 6.79
C GLU A 70 -11.38 12.41 6.79
N GLU A 71 -12.21 11.66 6.09
CA GLU A 71 -13.64 11.88 6.11
C GLU A 71 -14.22 11.71 7.52
N GLU A 72 -13.79 10.66 8.22
CA GLU A 72 -14.23 10.42 9.58
C GLU A 72 -13.72 11.48 10.55
N LEU A 73 -12.49 11.96 10.35
CA LEU A 73 -11.91 13.02 11.19
C LEU A 73 -12.52 14.39 10.91
N GLY A 74 -13.17 14.56 9.77
CA GLY A 74 -13.80 15.82 9.40
C GLY A 74 -12.86 16.81 8.74
N GLY A 75 -11.68 16.41 8.30
CA GLY A 75 -10.74 17.28 7.63
C GLY A 75 -9.42 16.59 7.30
N PRO A 76 -8.51 17.32 6.65
CA PRO A 76 -7.22 16.76 6.25
C PRO A 76 -6.33 16.44 7.45
N ALA A 77 -5.47 15.45 7.27
CA ALA A 77 -4.50 15.04 8.27
C ALA A 77 -3.10 15.05 7.67
N THR A 78 -2.10 15.25 8.53
CA THR A 78 -0.72 15.07 8.11
C THR A 78 -0.43 13.56 8.09
N VAL A 79 0.06 13.08 6.96
CA VAL A 79 0.33 11.66 6.77
C VAL A 79 1.83 11.44 6.83
N ILE A 80 2.26 10.58 7.74
CA ILE A 80 3.66 10.23 7.90
C ILE A 80 3.78 8.72 7.72
N ALA A 81 4.70 8.30 6.86
CA ALA A 81 4.96 6.88 6.63
C ALA A 81 6.36 6.50 7.10
N THR A 82 6.49 5.28 7.60
CA THR A 82 7.78 4.74 8.03
C THR A 82 7.86 3.27 7.65
N GLY A 83 9.06 2.75 7.55
CA GLY A 83 9.31 1.35 7.19
C GLY A 83 10.01 1.23 5.84
N GLY A 84 10.78 0.17 5.67
CA GLY A 84 11.61 -0.02 4.47
C GLY A 84 10.82 -0.34 3.21
N ILE A 85 9.75 -1.12 3.34
CA ILE A 85 8.96 -1.57 2.19
C ILE A 85 8.10 -0.44 1.62
N ALA A 86 7.81 0.57 2.43
CA ALA A 86 7.01 1.71 1.98
C ALA A 86 7.57 2.39 0.74
N LYS A 87 8.89 2.36 0.55
CA LYS A 87 9.54 2.99 -0.60
C LYS A 87 9.07 2.45 -1.94
N ALA A 88 8.60 1.20 -1.99
CA ALA A 88 8.13 0.60 -3.22
C ALA A 88 6.74 1.10 -3.62
N VAL A 89 5.96 1.58 -2.69
CA VAL A 89 4.54 1.90 -2.90
C VAL A 89 4.24 3.39 -2.80
N LEU A 90 4.90 4.10 -1.88
CA LEU A 90 4.60 5.50 -1.62
C LEU A 90 4.68 6.40 -2.85
N PRO A 91 5.68 6.24 -3.75
CA PRO A 91 5.73 7.09 -4.95
C PRO A 91 4.53 6.92 -5.88
N LEU A 92 3.80 5.82 -5.76
CA LEU A 92 2.65 5.51 -6.60
C LEU A 92 1.33 5.99 -5.98
N CYS A 93 1.36 6.43 -4.73
CA CYS A 93 0.19 6.98 -4.07
C CYS A 93 -0.14 8.36 -4.65
N MET A 94 -1.42 8.63 -4.82
CA MET A 94 -1.89 9.93 -5.29
C MET A 94 -1.86 10.98 -4.18
N ARG A 95 -1.79 10.53 -2.94
CA ARG A 95 -1.81 11.40 -1.77
C ARG A 95 -0.38 11.81 -1.41
N LYS A 96 -0.24 13.02 -0.86
CA LYS A 96 1.05 13.48 -0.35
C LYS A 96 1.33 12.80 0.99
N ILE A 97 2.43 12.06 1.04
CA ILE A 97 2.82 11.30 2.23
C ILE A 97 4.26 11.67 2.59
N ASN A 98 4.47 11.99 3.85
CA ASN A 98 5.80 12.27 4.36
C ASN A 98 6.47 10.98 4.82
N ASN A 99 7.61 10.66 4.22
CA ASN A 99 8.36 9.45 4.54
C ASN A 99 9.37 9.76 5.64
N LYS A 100 9.32 8.94 6.68
CA LYS A 100 10.25 9.05 7.80
C LYS A 100 11.12 7.82 7.91
#